data_8deeacee7619a05cad0f4140862ef845
#
_entry.id   8deeacee7619a05cad0f4140862ef845
#
_cell.length_a   1.000
_cell.length_b   1.000
_cell.length_c   1.000
_cell.angle_alpha   90.00
_cell.angle_beta   90.00
_cell.angle_gamma   90.00
#
_symmetry.space_group_name_H-M   'P 1'
#
loop_
_entity.id
_entity.type
_entity.pdbx_description
1 polymer ?
#
loop_
_entity_poly.entity_id
_entity_poly.type
_entity_poly.pdbx_seq_one_letter_code
_entity_poly.pdbx_strand_id
1 'polypeptide(L)'
;MSLSRRRMMYGIVGLAGMGRSLKHLHAHHHHSPRFGRQATQASLAGPGALADKAPGVTGQGAMKFKVLYASDHLPPEAQKVLVNAHGGFAVDRRPGHDETYFALPGAGILQISSDFKTINIIETPDEMRKINLHDTNIWYGTDGTPYLVFPANSEGKIFTTTLDGKLVHRLDAPTATDQFEQQPVHDYFLGGGNFAPTAVEYLEGLYYVTTGYCNLDYVLTARVTAHTPFEAAWNDLAWGGKGTGIGQFMTGHGITKVPEEPQLDVADRPNSRFERFTRYGHFISINHMPSGSLPCDINYLDSTYSVVPALEGPDKKKGAPIYVLENGKLVSTIMIKEDLGLPNFTHIHNAAIRKIGTKFYIMALAWNPGDFAILEQV
;
A
#
# COMPACT_ATOMS: atom_id res chain seq x y z
N MET A 1 -56.97 -6.28 -23.35
CA MET A 1 -56.30 -6.97 -24.49
C MET A 1 -54.92 -7.38 -24.01
N SER A 2 -54.72 -8.46 -23.41
CA SER A 2 -54.63 -9.91 -23.65
C SER A 2 -53.70 -10.33 -24.77
N LEU A 3 -52.87 -11.31 -24.38
CA LEU A 3 -52.02 -12.26 -25.13
C LEU A 3 -50.51 -11.91 -25.16
N SER A 4 -49.55 -12.83 -24.93
CA SER A 4 -49.60 -14.27 -24.57
C SER A 4 -48.19 -14.74 -24.29
N ARG A 5 -48.07 -15.68 -23.37
CA ARG A 5 -46.90 -16.50 -23.02
C ARG A 5 -46.40 -17.34 -24.21
N ARG A 6 -45.09 -17.54 -24.31
CA ARG A 6 -44.54 -18.81 -24.81
C ARG A 6 -43.32 -19.27 -24.01
N ARG A 7 -43.52 -20.33 -23.26
CA ARG A 7 -42.49 -21.27 -22.75
C ARG A 7 -42.01 -22.16 -23.91
N MET A 8 -40.73 -22.46 -23.95
CA MET A 8 -40.26 -23.69 -24.58
C MET A 8 -39.25 -24.39 -23.67
N MET A 9 -39.65 -25.52 -23.13
CA MET A 9 -38.84 -26.62 -22.56
C MET A 9 -38.44 -27.56 -23.70
N TYR A 10 -37.28 -28.20 -23.54
CA TYR A 10 -36.84 -29.55 -23.94
C TYR A 10 -35.31 -29.57 -23.86
N GLY A 11 -34.58 -30.54 -23.37
CA GLY A 11 -34.88 -31.87 -22.89
C GLY A 11 -33.53 -32.52 -22.56
N ILE A 12 -33.54 -33.32 -21.52
CA ILE A 12 -32.41 -34.10 -21.02
C ILE A 12 -32.24 -35.33 -21.94
N VAL A 13 -30.97 -35.64 -22.32
CA VAL A 13 -30.61 -37.05 -22.64
C VAL A 13 -29.25 -37.33 -22.03
N GLY A 14 -29.24 -38.19 -21.03
CA GLY A 14 -28.06 -38.86 -20.53
C GLY A 14 -27.81 -40.17 -21.29
N LEU A 15 -26.55 -40.55 -21.37
CA LEU A 15 -26.17 -41.97 -21.59
C LEU A 15 -24.80 -42.22 -20.95
N ALA A 16 -24.83 -43.19 -20.04
CA ALA A 16 -23.67 -43.81 -19.39
C ALA A 16 -23.11 -44.92 -20.28
N GLY A 17 -21.85 -45.29 -20.09
CA GLY A 17 -21.32 -46.57 -20.54
C GLY A 17 -19.81 -46.71 -20.56
N MET A 18 -19.26 -47.26 -19.49
CA MET A 18 -18.26 -48.37 -19.41
C MET A 18 -17.22 -48.48 -20.54
N GLY A 19 -15.91 -48.41 -20.32
CA GLY A 19 -15.11 -49.31 -19.48
C GLY A 19 -14.21 -50.16 -20.37
N ARG A 20 -12.92 -50.11 -20.18
CA ARG A 20 -11.92 -51.18 -20.16
C ARG A 20 -10.54 -50.79 -20.69
N SER A 21 -9.62 -51.05 -19.84
CA SER A 21 -8.17 -51.25 -19.93
C SER A 21 -7.75 -52.13 -21.10
N LEU A 22 -6.59 -51.87 -21.72
CA LEU A 22 -5.56 -52.87 -21.97
C LEU A 22 -4.23 -52.26 -22.46
N LYS A 23 -3.21 -52.92 -22.01
CA LYS A 23 -1.76 -52.71 -22.01
C LYS A 23 -1.08 -52.91 -23.38
N HIS A 24 0.13 -52.37 -23.43
CA HIS A 24 1.39 -52.89 -24.02
C HIS A 24 1.85 -52.48 -25.43
N LEU A 25 3.08 -51.99 -25.37
CA LEU A 25 4.31 -52.25 -26.16
C LEU A 25 4.40 -51.67 -27.60
N HIS A 26 5.35 -50.85 -27.91
CA HIS A 26 6.72 -51.13 -28.34
C HIS A 26 7.45 -49.87 -28.76
N ALA A 27 8.74 -49.86 -28.46
CA ALA A 27 9.70 -48.82 -28.80
C ALA A 27 10.08 -48.85 -30.30
N HIS A 28 10.31 -47.67 -30.86
CA HIS A 28 11.27 -47.54 -31.97
C HIS A 28 12.09 -46.25 -31.78
N HIS A 29 13.40 -46.43 -31.71
CA HIS A 29 14.45 -45.45 -31.76
C HIS A 29 14.41 -44.65 -33.07
N HIS A 30 14.49 -43.34 -33.00
CA HIS A 30 15.18 -42.54 -34.03
C HIS A 30 16.00 -41.44 -33.39
N HIS A 31 17.23 -41.34 -33.85
CA HIS A 31 18.30 -40.49 -33.42
C HIS A 31 18.02 -38.99 -33.56
N SER A 32 18.51 -38.25 -32.58
CA SER A 32 18.66 -36.80 -32.49
C SER A 32 19.66 -36.22 -33.52
N PRO A 33 19.67 -34.90 -33.67
CA PRO A 33 20.91 -34.19 -33.39
C PRO A 33 20.77 -33.18 -32.23
N ARG A 34 21.73 -33.29 -31.33
CA ARG A 34 22.01 -32.33 -30.25
C ARG A 34 22.39 -30.98 -30.85
N PHE A 35 21.61 -29.94 -30.54
CA PHE A 35 22.14 -28.60 -30.46
C PHE A 35 22.08 -28.16 -28.98
N GLY A 36 23.21 -28.32 -28.33
CA GLY A 36 23.44 -27.72 -27.02
C GLY A 36 23.53 -26.22 -27.18
N ARG A 37 22.57 -25.50 -26.61
CA ARG A 37 22.80 -24.15 -26.07
C ARG A 37 22.70 -24.28 -24.56
N GLN A 38 23.86 -24.25 -23.92
CA GLN A 38 23.98 -23.94 -22.52
C GLN A 38 23.42 -22.53 -22.33
N ALA A 39 22.22 -22.45 -21.74
CA ALA A 39 21.79 -21.26 -21.07
C ALA A 39 22.70 -21.13 -19.83
N THR A 40 23.68 -20.26 -19.90
CA THR A 40 24.40 -19.79 -18.73
C THR A 40 23.37 -19.21 -17.77
N GLN A 41 23.10 -19.92 -16.68
CA GLN A 41 22.51 -19.33 -15.49
C GLN A 41 23.43 -18.18 -15.08
N ALA A 42 22.98 -16.96 -15.32
CA ALA A 42 23.54 -15.80 -14.64
C ALA A 42 23.26 -16.02 -13.15
N SER A 43 24.26 -16.46 -12.43
CA SER A 43 24.31 -16.40 -10.99
C SER A 43 24.05 -14.95 -10.61
N LEU A 44 22.91 -14.67 -10.01
CA LEU A 44 22.68 -13.45 -9.28
C LEU A 44 23.74 -13.45 -8.16
N ALA A 45 24.83 -12.73 -8.40
CA ALA A 45 25.81 -12.43 -7.37
C ALA A 45 25.03 -11.80 -6.21
N GLY A 46 25.02 -12.49 -5.09
CA GLY A 46 24.52 -11.94 -3.85
C GLY A 46 25.23 -10.61 -3.55
N PRO A 47 24.60 -9.71 -2.78
CA PRO A 47 25.18 -8.41 -2.47
C PRO A 47 26.62 -8.62 -1.93
N GLY A 48 27.55 -7.95 -2.58
CA GLY A 48 28.97 -8.00 -2.23
C GLY A 48 29.20 -7.75 -0.74
N ALA A 49 30.26 -8.33 -0.21
CA ALA A 49 30.70 -8.27 1.18
C ALA A 49 30.42 -6.87 1.78
N LEU A 50 29.75 -6.86 2.92
CA LEU A 50 29.48 -5.67 3.74
C LEU A 50 30.82 -4.96 4.02
N ALA A 51 31.08 -3.87 3.29
CA ALA A 51 32.11 -2.92 3.71
C ALA A 51 31.74 -2.46 5.12
N ASP A 52 32.74 -2.37 6.02
CA ASP A 52 32.56 -1.96 7.41
C ASP A 52 31.64 -0.73 7.51
N LYS A 53 30.43 -0.94 8.05
CA LYS A 53 29.49 0.14 8.31
C LYS A 53 30.02 0.98 9.47
N ALA A 54 30.12 2.28 9.28
CA ALA A 54 30.34 3.19 10.39
C ALA A 54 29.21 3.03 11.41
N PRO A 55 29.49 2.99 12.72
CA PRO A 55 28.44 2.90 13.75
C PRO A 55 27.41 4.02 13.56
N GLY A 56 26.12 3.68 13.61
CA GLY A 56 25.02 4.63 13.47
C GLY A 56 24.71 5.07 12.02
N VAL A 57 25.17 4.31 11.02
CA VAL A 57 24.84 4.51 9.60
C VAL A 57 24.21 3.23 9.03
N THR A 58 23.12 3.38 8.31
CA THR A 58 22.40 2.30 7.63
C THR A 58 22.34 2.54 6.12
N GLY A 59 22.09 1.49 5.33
CA GLY A 59 21.98 1.58 3.88
C GLY A 59 23.26 1.32 3.12
N GLN A 60 23.19 1.37 1.77
CA GLN A 60 24.29 1.03 0.85
C GLN A 60 24.47 2.10 -0.22
N GLY A 61 25.65 2.06 -0.88
CA GLY A 61 25.97 2.98 -1.98
C GLY A 61 25.90 4.44 -1.59
N ALA A 62 25.26 5.23 -2.43
CA ALA A 62 24.95 6.64 -2.17
C ALA A 62 23.75 6.83 -1.23
N MET A 63 22.91 5.80 -1.03
CA MET A 63 21.71 5.85 -0.20
C MET A 63 22.01 5.30 1.20
N LYS A 64 22.90 6.01 1.93
CA LYS A 64 23.22 5.77 3.33
C LYS A 64 22.61 6.86 4.20
N PHE A 65 22.13 6.47 5.38
CA PHE A 65 21.39 7.36 6.27
C PHE A 65 21.83 7.20 7.73
N LYS A 66 21.70 8.27 8.49
CA LYS A 66 21.83 8.34 9.94
C LYS A 66 20.56 8.92 10.56
N VAL A 67 20.35 8.78 11.85
CA VAL A 67 19.25 9.44 12.56
C VAL A 67 19.48 10.94 12.56
N LEU A 68 18.47 11.71 12.10
CA LEU A 68 18.40 13.15 12.28
C LEU A 68 17.57 13.48 13.53
N TYR A 69 16.39 12.89 13.63
CA TYR A 69 15.47 13.02 14.77
C TYR A 69 14.85 11.67 15.12
N ALA A 70 14.61 11.45 16.40
CA ALA A 70 13.91 10.29 16.92
C ALA A 70 12.58 10.70 17.62
N SER A 71 11.97 9.81 18.34
CA SER A 71 10.67 10.01 18.99
C SER A 71 10.62 11.16 19.99
N ASP A 72 11.75 11.55 20.58
CA ASP A 72 11.89 12.70 21.49
C ASP A 72 11.67 14.04 20.77
N HIS A 73 11.72 14.07 19.45
CA HIS A 73 11.40 15.26 18.63
C HIS A 73 9.88 15.49 18.47
N LEU A 74 9.05 14.50 18.77
CA LEU A 74 7.59 14.65 18.76
C LEU A 74 7.10 15.56 19.89
N PRO A 75 5.93 16.21 19.74
CA PRO A 75 5.27 16.90 20.85
C PRO A 75 5.04 15.95 22.02
N PRO A 76 5.11 16.43 23.29
CA PRO A 76 4.97 15.57 24.48
C PRO A 76 3.68 14.74 24.52
N GLU A 77 2.58 15.30 23.99
CA GLU A 77 1.29 14.60 23.89
C GLU A 77 1.37 13.42 22.94
N ALA A 78 2.07 13.58 21.81
CA ALA A 78 2.28 12.53 20.82
C ALA A 78 3.22 11.44 21.36
N GLN A 79 4.30 11.83 22.08
CA GLN A 79 5.22 10.87 22.70
C GLN A 79 4.49 9.91 23.64
N LYS A 80 3.53 10.40 24.44
CA LYS A 80 2.77 9.59 25.43
C LYS A 80 1.96 8.46 24.79
N VAL A 81 1.56 8.61 23.55
CA VAL A 81 0.68 7.67 22.84
C VAL A 81 1.37 7.00 21.65
N LEU A 82 2.66 7.27 21.43
CA LEU A 82 3.42 6.78 20.28
C LEU A 82 3.40 5.26 20.14
N VAL A 83 3.29 4.53 21.24
CA VAL A 83 3.15 3.06 21.25
C VAL A 83 1.97 2.57 20.40
N ASN A 84 0.96 3.42 20.15
CA ASN A 84 -0.21 3.14 19.35
C ASN A 84 -0.01 3.49 17.85
N ALA A 85 1.18 3.93 17.42
CA ALA A 85 1.41 4.34 16.05
C ALA A 85 1.07 3.22 15.06
N HIS A 86 0.27 3.57 14.04
CA HIS A 86 -0.19 2.63 13.00
C HIS A 86 -0.68 3.39 11.75
N GLY A 87 -0.25 4.64 11.58
CA GLY A 87 -0.66 5.50 10.46
C GLY A 87 0.30 5.41 9.26
N GLY A 88 0.04 6.27 8.29
CA GLY A 88 0.89 6.51 7.12
C GLY A 88 1.27 7.98 6.99
N PHE A 89 2.22 8.27 6.13
CA PHE A 89 2.70 9.63 5.83
C PHE A 89 2.16 10.15 4.52
N ALA A 90 1.67 11.38 4.51
CA ALA A 90 1.35 12.15 3.31
C ALA A 90 2.25 13.37 3.20
N VAL A 91 2.94 13.52 2.08
CA VAL A 91 3.81 14.67 1.82
C VAL A 91 3.11 15.64 0.87
N ASP A 92 2.99 16.90 1.26
CA ASP A 92 2.48 17.94 0.36
C ASP A 92 3.51 18.26 -0.73
N ARG A 93 3.26 17.80 -1.92
CA ARG A 93 4.17 17.91 -3.08
C ARG A 93 3.93 19.19 -3.90
N ARG A 94 3.13 20.13 -3.41
CA ARG A 94 2.96 21.41 -4.11
C ARG A 94 4.26 22.23 -4.06
N PRO A 95 4.57 23.00 -5.12
CA PRO A 95 5.76 23.86 -5.12
C PRO A 95 5.81 24.77 -3.89
N GLY A 96 6.94 24.74 -3.17
CA GLY A 96 7.16 25.60 -1.99
C GLY A 96 6.56 25.08 -0.68
N HIS A 97 5.96 23.87 -0.70
CA HIS A 97 5.43 23.20 0.49
C HIS A 97 6.42 22.15 1.01
N ASP A 98 6.11 20.87 0.99
CA ASP A 98 6.83 19.73 1.59
C ASP A 98 6.51 19.46 3.07
N GLU A 99 5.47 20.07 3.65
CA GLU A 99 4.94 19.63 4.93
C GLU A 99 4.52 18.16 4.82
N THR A 100 4.71 17.41 5.90
CA THR A 100 4.32 16.00 5.94
C THR A 100 3.30 15.77 7.04
N TYR A 101 2.26 15.05 6.73
CA TYR A 101 1.15 14.76 7.65
C TYR A 101 1.10 13.28 7.97
N PHE A 102 0.74 12.95 9.21
CA PHE A 102 0.44 11.60 9.65
C PHE A 102 -0.51 11.62 10.83
N ALA A 103 -1.21 10.53 11.09
CA ALA A 103 -2.11 10.41 12.21
C ALA A 103 -1.56 9.47 13.29
N LEU A 104 -1.81 9.82 14.55
CA LEU A 104 -1.40 9.03 15.71
C LEU A 104 -2.59 8.88 16.65
N PRO A 105 -3.11 7.64 16.89
CA PRO A 105 -4.22 7.39 17.78
C PRO A 105 -3.97 7.95 19.17
N GLY A 106 -4.84 8.84 19.64
CA GLY A 106 -4.74 9.53 20.92
C GLY A 106 -4.13 10.93 20.84
N ALA A 107 -3.30 11.24 19.86
CA ALA A 107 -2.80 12.59 19.60
C ALA A 107 -3.63 13.31 18.51
N GLY A 108 -4.02 12.60 17.46
CA GLY A 108 -4.70 13.15 16.29
C GLY A 108 -3.78 13.28 15.10
N ILE A 109 -4.00 14.28 14.25
CA ILE A 109 -3.21 14.55 13.05
C ILE A 109 -2.00 15.41 13.42
N LEU A 110 -0.82 15.00 12.96
CA LEU A 110 0.43 15.73 13.14
C LEU A 110 0.92 16.27 11.79
N GLN A 111 1.55 17.45 11.86
CA GLN A 111 2.21 18.10 10.74
C GLN A 111 3.69 18.27 11.03
N ILE A 112 4.54 17.74 10.18
CA ILE A 112 6.00 17.94 10.18
C ILE A 112 6.30 19.09 9.23
N SER A 113 7.05 20.10 9.70
CA SER A 113 7.45 21.25 8.87
C SER A 113 8.33 20.84 7.68
N SER A 114 8.36 21.69 6.65
CA SER A 114 9.17 21.45 5.45
C SER A 114 10.67 21.29 5.74
N ASP A 115 11.19 21.90 6.81
CA ASP A 115 12.58 21.82 7.25
C ASP A 115 12.83 20.80 8.39
N PHE A 116 11.82 20.02 8.77
CA PHE A 116 11.79 19.03 9.85
C PHE A 116 11.97 19.56 11.28
N LYS A 117 12.15 20.88 11.48
CA LYS A 117 12.48 21.43 12.79
C LYS A 117 11.32 21.43 13.77
N THR A 118 10.10 21.45 13.27
CA THR A 118 8.90 21.47 14.11
C THR A 118 7.92 20.39 13.72
N ILE A 119 7.28 19.79 14.73
CA ILE A 119 6.16 18.87 14.56
C ILE A 119 5.03 19.39 15.43
N ASN A 120 3.89 19.68 14.80
CA ASN A 120 2.72 20.24 15.46
C ASN A 120 1.57 19.22 15.42
N ILE A 121 0.78 19.17 16.50
CA ILE A 121 -0.54 18.53 16.47
C ILE A 121 -1.51 19.58 15.93
N ILE A 122 -2.16 19.28 14.81
CA ILE A 122 -3.19 20.13 14.23
C ILE A 122 -4.57 19.79 14.80
N GLU A 123 -5.54 20.64 14.58
CA GLU A 123 -6.91 20.35 14.97
C GLU A 123 -7.35 19.01 14.38
N THR A 124 -8.01 18.18 15.19
CA THR A 124 -8.48 16.87 14.78
C THR A 124 -9.87 16.65 15.34
N PRO A 125 -10.86 16.32 14.51
CA PRO A 125 -12.21 16.01 14.97
C PRO A 125 -12.21 14.92 16.03
N ASP A 126 -13.05 15.07 17.05
CA ASP A 126 -13.11 14.14 18.18
C ASP A 126 -13.36 12.69 17.76
N GLU A 127 -14.17 12.49 16.74
CA GLU A 127 -14.45 11.16 16.16
C GLU A 127 -13.22 10.51 15.50
N MET A 128 -12.20 11.28 15.12
CA MET A 128 -10.98 10.81 14.48
C MET A 128 -9.81 10.67 15.46
N ARG A 129 -9.78 11.46 16.55
CA ARG A 129 -8.61 11.63 17.41
C ARG A 129 -8.11 10.36 18.08
N LYS A 130 -9.02 9.46 18.44
CA LYS A 130 -8.69 8.25 19.24
C LYS A 130 -8.67 6.96 18.46
N ILE A 131 -9.11 6.99 17.20
CA ILE A 131 -9.23 5.82 16.36
C ILE A 131 -7.97 5.59 15.54
N ASN A 132 -7.83 4.39 15.01
CA ASN A 132 -6.75 4.08 14.08
C ASN A 132 -7.05 4.61 12.68
N LEU A 133 -6.44 5.74 12.34
CA LEU A 133 -6.38 6.25 10.97
C LEU A 133 -5.21 5.55 10.30
N HIS A 134 -5.50 4.40 9.68
CA HIS A 134 -4.53 3.37 9.32
C HIS A 134 -3.50 3.82 8.26
N ASP A 135 -3.88 4.80 7.43
CA ASP A 135 -3.02 5.43 6.45
C ASP A 135 -3.34 6.93 6.36
N THR A 136 -2.48 7.68 5.68
CA THR A 136 -2.71 9.09 5.38
C THR A 136 -2.29 9.36 3.95
N ASN A 137 -3.17 9.94 3.16
CA ASN A 137 -2.83 10.41 1.82
C ASN A 137 -3.23 11.87 1.64
N ILE A 138 -2.58 12.57 0.72
CA ILE A 138 -2.88 13.94 0.33
C ILE A 138 -3.23 13.99 -1.15
N TRP A 139 -4.27 14.74 -1.48
CA TRP A 139 -4.69 14.94 -2.85
C TRP A 139 -5.20 16.37 -3.08
N TYR A 140 -5.36 16.75 -4.32
CA TYR A 140 -5.71 18.12 -4.70
C TYR A 140 -6.99 18.11 -5.52
N GLY A 141 -7.95 18.95 -5.12
CA GLY A 141 -9.16 19.21 -5.90
C GLY A 141 -8.82 19.83 -7.26
N THR A 142 -9.80 19.91 -8.14
CA THR A 142 -9.64 20.49 -9.48
C THR A 142 -9.26 21.98 -9.45
N ASP A 143 -9.53 22.66 -8.34
CA ASP A 143 -9.15 24.04 -8.05
C ASP A 143 -7.79 24.17 -7.36
N GLY A 144 -7.09 23.04 -7.13
CA GLY A 144 -5.82 22.98 -6.41
C GLY A 144 -5.94 22.95 -4.89
N THR A 145 -7.16 22.94 -4.32
CA THR A 145 -7.37 22.83 -2.87
C THR A 145 -6.87 21.49 -2.35
N PRO A 146 -5.95 21.46 -1.36
CA PRO A 146 -5.43 20.23 -0.79
C PRO A 146 -6.40 19.62 0.24
N TYR A 147 -6.47 18.29 0.24
CA TYR A 147 -7.23 17.51 1.22
C TYR A 147 -6.38 16.36 1.74
N LEU A 148 -6.56 16.03 3.02
CA LEU A 148 -6.06 14.79 3.60
C LEU A 148 -7.18 13.75 3.58
N VAL A 149 -6.82 12.49 3.33
CA VAL A 149 -7.75 11.37 3.40
C VAL A 149 -7.19 10.28 4.28
N PHE A 150 -8.05 9.68 5.11
CA PHE A 150 -7.69 8.70 6.12
C PHE A 150 -8.64 7.51 6.09
N PRO A 151 -8.17 6.29 5.82
CA PRO A 151 -8.94 5.09 6.08
C PRO A 151 -8.93 4.76 7.57
N ALA A 152 -10.11 4.58 8.17
CA ALA A 152 -10.31 4.15 9.54
C ALA A 152 -10.77 2.69 9.54
N ASN A 153 -9.80 1.78 9.59
CA ASN A 153 -10.03 0.36 9.35
C ASN A 153 -10.96 -0.31 10.36
N SER A 154 -10.88 0.06 11.64
CA SER A 154 -11.73 -0.50 12.69
C SER A 154 -13.15 0.03 12.67
N GLU A 155 -13.35 1.26 12.20
CA GLU A 155 -14.65 1.94 12.12
C GLU A 155 -15.34 1.70 10.77
N GLY A 156 -14.62 1.12 9.79
CA GLY A 156 -15.14 0.91 8.45
C GLY A 156 -15.53 2.21 7.77
N LYS A 157 -14.66 3.23 7.83
CA LYS A 157 -14.92 4.58 7.30
C LYS A 157 -13.72 5.17 6.61
N ILE A 158 -13.98 6.18 5.80
CA ILE A 158 -12.96 7.03 5.21
C ILE A 158 -13.27 8.48 5.56
N PHE A 159 -12.31 9.16 6.16
CA PHE A 159 -12.43 10.57 6.51
C PHE A 159 -11.63 11.44 5.54
N THR A 160 -12.20 12.57 5.16
CA THR A 160 -11.50 13.61 4.39
C THR A 160 -11.51 14.90 5.19
N THR A 161 -10.32 15.51 5.34
CA THR A 161 -10.16 16.80 6.03
C THR A 161 -9.43 17.81 5.15
N THR A 162 -9.52 19.08 5.52
CA THR A 162 -8.57 20.09 5.07
C THR A 162 -7.20 19.88 5.74
N LEU A 163 -6.15 20.59 5.28
CA LEU A 163 -4.81 20.46 5.88
C LEU A 163 -4.73 20.98 7.33
N ASP A 164 -5.62 21.85 7.74
CA ASP A 164 -5.75 22.33 9.12
C ASP A 164 -6.61 21.41 10.00
N GLY A 165 -7.06 20.27 9.45
CA GLY A 165 -7.74 19.21 10.19
C GLY A 165 -9.26 19.30 10.24
N LYS A 166 -9.87 20.31 9.61
CA LYS A 166 -11.34 20.43 9.57
C LYS A 166 -11.95 19.29 8.75
N LEU A 167 -12.90 18.56 9.34
CA LEU A 167 -13.63 17.49 8.66
C LEU A 167 -14.44 18.07 7.50
N VAL A 168 -14.24 17.52 6.31
CA VAL A 168 -14.95 17.88 5.07
C VAL A 168 -15.98 16.82 4.73
N HIS A 169 -15.62 15.54 4.84
CA HIS A 169 -16.50 14.44 4.46
C HIS A 169 -16.15 13.16 5.24
N ARG A 170 -17.19 12.32 5.40
CA ARG A 170 -17.08 10.97 5.90
C ARG A 170 -17.78 10.03 4.93
N LEU A 171 -17.07 9.10 4.35
CA LEU A 171 -17.62 8.02 3.55
C LEU A 171 -17.78 6.80 4.44
N ASP A 172 -19.00 6.37 4.65
CA ASP A 172 -19.32 5.15 5.43
C ASP A 172 -19.08 3.88 4.59
N ALA A 173 -19.04 2.73 5.25
CA ALA A 173 -18.88 1.43 4.60
C ALA A 173 -19.88 1.22 3.47
N PRO A 174 -19.54 0.48 2.41
CA PRO A 174 -20.50 0.07 1.40
C PRO A 174 -21.65 -0.73 2.00
N THR A 175 -22.83 -0.59 1.41
CA THR A 175 -24.04 -1.32 1.79
C THR A 175 -24.52 -2.21 0.64
N ALA A 176 -25.49 -3.09 0.89
CA ALA A 176 -26.10 -3.91 -0.15
C ALA A 176 -26.84 -3.11 -1.24
N THR A 177 -27.12 -1.83 -0.99
CA THR A 177 -27.80 -0.94 -1.94
C THR A 177 -26.82 -0.13 -2.79
N ASP A 178 -25.52 -0.17 -2.49
CA ASP A 178 -24.50 0.46 -3.30
C ASP A 178 -24.31 -0.30 -4.62
N GLN A 179 -23.99 0.44 -5.67
CA GLN A 179 -24.02 -0.05 -7.05
C GLN A 179 -22.74 -0.84 -7.38
N PHE A 180 -22.54 -2.00 -6.76
CA PHE A 180 -21.53 -2.94 -7.22
C PHE A 180 -22.17 -3.98 -8.14
N GLU A 181 -21.92 -3.88 -9.44
CA GLU A 181 -22.36 -4.89 -10.42
C GLU A 181 -21.51 -6.17 -10.33
N GLN A 182 -20.29 -6.05 -9.84
CA GLN A 182 -19.41 -7.20 -9.67
C GLN A 182 -19.92 -8.12 -8.56
N GLN A 183 -20.33 -9.32 -8.96
CA GLN A 183 -20.98 -10.28 -8.09
C GLN A 183 -20.23 -10.55 -6.78
N PRO A 184 -18.88 -10.79 -6.75
CA PRO A 184 -18.20 -11.04 -5.49
C PRO A 184 -18.28 -9.88 -4.50
N VAL A 185 -18.27 -8.63 -4.97
CA VAL A 185 -18.37 -7.43 -4.13
C VAL A 185 -19.78 -7.24 -3.64
N HIS A 186 -20.76 -7.34 -4.55
CA HIS A 186 -22.18 -7.26 -4.24
C HIS A 186 -22.58 -8.30 -3.18
N ASP A 187 -22.27 -9.58 -3.40
CA ASP A 187 -22.64 -10.66 -2.50
C ASP A 187 -21.95 -10.54 -1.14
N TYR A 188 -20.72 -10.04 -1.10
CA TYR A 188 -20.00 -9.81 0.15
C TYR A 188 -20.72 -8.81 1.05
N PHE A 189 -21.11 -7.64 0.52
CA PHE A 189 -21.81 -6.62 1.30
C PHE A 189 -23.27 -6.97 1.54
N LEU A 190 -23.95 -7.63 0.60
CA LEU A 190 -25.30 -8.17 0.81
C LEU A 190 -25.33 -9.20 1.96
N GLY A 191 -24.29 -9.99 2.09
CA GLY A 191 -24.09 -10.95 3.18
C GLY A 191 -23.62 -10.33 4.51
N GLY A 192 -23.52 -9.00 4.61
CA GLY A 192 -23.05 -8.31 5.83
C GLY A 192 -21.54 -8.37 6.03
N GLY A 193 -20.77 -8.47 4.95
CA GLY A 193 -19.31 -8.44 5.00
C GLY A 193 -18.79 -7.15 5.64
N ASN A 194 -17.73 -7.26 6.46
CA ASN A 194 -17.11 -6.09 7.10
C ASN A 194 -16.33 -5.26 6.09
N PHE A 195 -16.24 -3.95 6.34
CA PHE A 195 -15.39 -3.04 5.60
C PHE A 195 -14.24 -2.59 6.51
N ALA A 196 -13.01 -2.96 6.16
CA ALA A 196 -11.81 -2.58 6.88
C ALA A 196 -10.75 -2.07 5.88
N PRO A 197 -10.86 -0.77 5.49
CA PRO A 197 -9.96 -0.17 4.51
C PRO A 197 -8.55 -0.07 5.07
N THR A 198 -7.55 -0.37 4.23
CA THR A 198 -6.14 -0.32 4.62
C THR A 198 -5.44 0.94 4.10
N ALA A 199 -5.73 1.37 2.89
CA ALA A 199 -5.23 2.62 2.32
C ALA A 199 -6.23 3.23 1.34
N VAL A 200 -6.04 4.53 1.05
CA VAL A 200 -6.85 5.27 0.08
C VAL A 200 -5.95 6.14 -0.77
N GLU A 201 -6.02 5.99 -2.09
CA GLU A 201 -5.38 6.90 -3.05
C GLU A 201 -6.44 7.65 -3.86
N TYR A 202 -6.15 8.89 -4.22
CA TYR A 202 -6.99 9.68 -5.13
C TYR A 202 -6.36 9.79 -6.51
N LEU A 203 -7.11 9.41 -7.53
CA LEU A 203 -6.70 9.57 -8.92
C LEU A 203 -7.90 9.94 -9.79
N GLU A 204 -7.84 11.11 -10.43
CA GLU A 204 -8.79 11.56 -11.45
C GLU A 204 -10.28 11.43 -11.06
N GLY A 205 -10.64 11.92 -9.88
CA GLY A 205 -12.02 11.97 -9.41
C GLY A 205 -12.51 10.70 -8.69
N LEU A 206 -11.62 9.73 -8.47
CA LEU A 206 -11.94 8.52 -7.72
C LEU A 206 -11.03 8.37 -6.51
N TYR A 207 -11.57 7.92 -5.38
CA TYR A 207 -10.84 7.21 -4.36
C TYR A 207 -10.69 5.75 -4.79
N TYR A 208 -9.50 5.21 -4.60
CA TYR A 208 -9.16 3.80 -4.73
C TYR A 208 -8.82 3.28 -3.35
N VAL A 209 -9.56 2.30 -2.88
CA VAL A 209 -9.53 1.86 -1.48
C VAL A 209 -9.16 0.39 -1.42
N THR A 210 -8.00 0.09 -0.85
CA THR A 210 -7.62 -1.29 -0.56
C THR A 210 -8.33 -1.82 0.67
N THR A 211 -8.74 -3.10 0.66
CA THR A 211 -9.53 -3.73 1.71
C THR A 211 -8.90 -5.02 2.22
N GLY A 212 -7.57 -5.07 2.29
CA GLY A 212 -6.82 -6.29 2.63
C GLY A 212 -7.09 -6.88 4.00
N TYR A 213 -7.72 -6.12 4.91
CA TYR A 213 -8.17 -6.64 6.21
C TYR A 213 -9.61 -7.17 6.18
N CYS A 214 -10.24 -7.15 5.01
CA CYS A 214 -11.51 -7.83 4.76
C CYS A 214 -11.27 -9.22 4.15
N ASN A 215 -12.25 -10.10 4.29
CA ASN A 215 -12.23 -11.35 3.54
C ASN A 215 -12.37 -11.16 2.03
N LEU A 216 -12.89 -10.01 1.61
CA LEU A 216 -13.03 -9.63 0.20
C LEU A 216 -11.67 -9.42 -0.48
N ASP A 217 -10.77 -8.62 0.14
CA ASP A 217 -9.43 -8.27 -0.38
C ASP A 217 -9.47 -7.70 -1.82
N TYR A 218 -10.24 -6.63 -1.98
CA TYR A 218 -10.42 -5.91 -3.25
C TYR A 218 -9.89 -4.49 -3.15
N VAL A 219 -9.62 -3.90 -4.30
CA VAL A 219 -9.59 -2.46 -4.48
C VAL A 219 -11.01 -2.04 -4.86
N LEU A 220 -11.64 -1.24 -4.01
CA LEU A 220 -12.95 -0.62 -4.27
C LEU A 220 -12.73 0.82 -4.73
N THR A 221 -13.72 1.40 -5.41
CA THR A 221 -13.65 2.81 -5.79
C THR A 221 -14.85 3.61 -5.32
N ALA A 222 -14.59 4.89 -5.02
CA ALA A 222 -15.67 5.86 -4.75
C ALA A 222 -15.44 7.11 -5.60
N ARG A 223 -16.50 7.59 -6.24
CA ARG A 223 -16.47 8.86 -6.98
C ARG A 223 -16.46 10.02 -6.00
N VAL A 224 -15.56 10.98 -6.23
CA VAL A 224 -15.37 12.14 -5.37
C VAL A 224 -15.59 13.42 -6.16
N THR A 225 -16.35 14.32 -5.57
CA THR A 225 -16.59 15.66 -6.10
C THR A 225 -16.21 16.70 -5.05
N ALA A 226 -15.04 17.32 -5.21
CA ALA A 226 -14.47 18.27 -4.26
C ALA A 226 -14.95 19.70 -4.55
N HIS A 227 -16.23 19.96 -4.34
CA HIS A 227 -16.80 21.30 -4.36
C HIS A 227 -17.85 21.43 -3.25
N THR A 228 -18.55 22.53 -3.17
CA THR A 228 -19.52 22.76 -2.09
C THR A 228 -20.94 22.40 -2.55
N PRO A 229 -21.58 21.35 -1.94
CA PRO A 229 -21.04 20.48 -0.89
C PRO A 229 -20.02 19.46 -1.43
N PHE A 230 -19.07 19.03 -0.58
CA PHE A 230 -18.19 17.92 -0.91
C PHE A 230 -18.98 16.62 -0.88
N GLU A 231 -18.84 15.79 -1.90
CA GLU A 231 -19.57 14.53 -2.03
C GLU A 231 -18.61 13.37 -2.37
N ALA A 232 -18.87 12.21 -1.77
CA ALA A 232 -18.24 10.96 -2.17
C ALA A 232 -19.29 9.84 -2.12
N ALA A 233 -19.30 8.98 -3.13
CA ALA A 233 -20.20 7.85 -3.23
C ALA A 233 -19.50 6.64 -3.86
N TRP A 234 -19.79 5.44 -3.36
CA TRP A 234 -19.27 4.21 -3.91
C TRP A 234 -19.57 4.09 -5.40
N ASN A 235 -18.61 3.54 -6.13
CA ASN A 235 -18.64 3.39 -7.57
C ASN A 235 -18.47 1.91 -7.93
N ASP A 236 -18.96 1.52 -9.06
CA ASP A 236 -19.05 0.17 -9.58
C ASP A 236 -17.69 -0.48 -9.90
N LEU A 237 -16.68 0.33 -10.24
CA LEU A 237 -15.35 -0.17 -10.55
C LEU A 237 -14.70 -0.77 -9.30
N ALA A 238 -14.39 -2.07 -9.36
CA ALA A 238 -13.64 -2.78 -8.33
C ALA A 238 -12.84 -3.94 -8.95
N TRP A 239 -11.74 -4.35 -8.33
CA TRP A 239 -10.97 -5.53 -8.73
C TRP A 239 -10.19 -6.10 -7.56
N GLY A 240 -9.75 -7.36 -7.67
CA GLY A 240 -8.96 -8.02 -6.63
C GLY A 240 -9.48 -9.41 -6.31
N GLY A 241 -9.45 -9.74 -5.04
CA GLY A 241 -9.83 -11.02 -4.46
C GLY A 241 -8.64 -11.77 -3.89
N LYS A 242 -8.89 -12.67 -2.96
CA LYS A 242 -7.83 -13.43 -2.29
C LYS A 242 -7.14 -14.41 -3.22
N GLY A 243 -5.80 -14.38 -3.25
CA GLY A 243 -5.00 -15.32 -4.00
C GLY A 243 -3.58 -14.87 -4.27
N THR A 244 -2.89 -15.68 -5.09
CA THR A 244 -1.50 -15.45 -5.50
C THR A 244 -1.37 -15.18 -7.00
N GLY A 245 -2.48 -15.25 -7.73
CA GLY A 245 -2.54 -14.97 -9.15
C GLY A 245 -2.40 -13.48 -9.47
N ILE A 246 -2.36 -13.16 -10.75
CA ILE A 246 -2.39 -11.79 -11.26
C ILE A 246 -3.73 -11.14 -10.89
N GLY A 247 -3.69 -9.95 -10.33
CA GLY A 247 -4.87 -9.21 -9.90
C GLY A 247 -5.52 -9.76 -8.62
N GLN A 248 -4.86 -10.69 -7.92
CA GLN A 248 -5.29 -11.22 -6.63
C GLN A 248 -4.31 -10.84 -5.53
N PHE A 249 -4.79 -10.64 -4.31
CA PHE A 249 -3.99 -10.24 -3.17
C PHE A 249 -4.11 -11.25 -2.02
N MET A 250 -3.04 -11.41 -1.24
CA MET A 250 -3.13 -12.09 0.07
C MET A 250 -3.45 -11.11 1.19
N THR A 251 -3.03 -9.87 1.04
CA THR A 251 -3.42 -8.68 1.79
C THR A 251 -3.04 -7.47 0.94
N GLY A 252 -3.97 -6.96 0.16
CA GLY A 252 -3.84 -5.68 -0.54
C GLY A 252 -3.81 -4.54 0.47
N HIS A 253 -2.62 -3.96 0.74
CA HIS A 253 -2.42 -3.08 1.89
C HIS A 253 -2.32 -1.62 1.49
N GLY A 254 -1.17 -1.15 1.03
CA GLY A 254 -0.99 0.19 0.48
C GLY A 254 -1.48 0.29 -0.95
N ILE A 255 -1.93 1.46 -1.36
CA ILE A 255 -2.23 1.80 -2.75
C ILE A 255 -1.74 3.21 -3.01
N THR A 256 -0.92 3.38 -4.05
CA THR A 256 -0.27 4.65 -4.36
C THR A 256 -0.26 4.91 -5.85
N LYS A 257 -0.58 6.13 -6.24
CA LYS A 257 -0.48 6.55 -7.65
C LYS A 257 0.98 6.61 -8.11
N VAL A 258 1.22 6.14 -9.31
CA VAL A 258 2.53 6.25 -9.97
C VAL A 258 2.72 7.71 -10.43
N PRO A 259 3.86 8.36 -10.14
CA PRO A 259 4.13 9.71 -10.61
C PRO A 259 4.02 9.81 -12.13
N GLU A 260 3.36 10.88 -12.59
CA GLU A 260 3.22 11.24 -14.02
C GLU A 260 2.41 10.24 -14.87
N GLU A 261 1.86 9.16 -14.25
CA GLU A 261 1.11 8.12 -14.95
C GLU A 261 -0.29 7.94 -14.32
N PRO A 262 -1.33 7.64 -15.11
CA PRO A 262 -2.66 7.32 -14.58
C PRO A 262 -2.72 5.84 -14.13
N GLN A 263 -1.78 5.45 -13.27
CA GLN A 263 -1.55 4.09 -12.80
C GLN A 263 -1.45 4.05 -11.27
N LEU A 264 -1.68 2.88 -10.72
CA LEU A 264 -1.68 2.60 -9.29
C LEU A 264 -0.83 1.37 -8.99
N ASP A 265 0.00 1.46 -7.96
CA ASP A 265 0.67 0.31 -7.36
C ASP A 265 -0.06 -0.14 -6.11
N VAL A 266 -0.34 -1.43 -5.99
CA VAL A 266 -0.95 -2.06 -4.82
C VAL A 266 0.08 -2.95 -4.13
N ALA A 267 0.33 -2.71 -2.84
CA ALA A 267 1.19 -3.54 -2.02
C ALA A 267 0.48 -4.85 -1.65
N ASP A 268 0.99 -5.98 -2.12
CA ASP A 268 0.48 -7.31 -1.84
C ASP A 268 1.43 -8.03 -0.88
N ARG A 269 1.19 -7.86 0.43
CA ARG A 269 2.16 -8.16 1.49
C ARG A 269 2.71 -9.59 1.50
N PRO A 270 1.92 -10.65 1.77
CA PRO A 270 2.47 -12.01 1.83
C PRO A 270 3.00 -12.54 0.50
N ASN A 271 2.56 -11.97 -0.62
CA ASN A 271 3.10 -12.31 -1.94
C ASN A 271 4.42 -11.58 -2.25
N SER A 272 4.92 -10.73 -1.33
CA SER A 272 6.19 -9.98 -1.45
C SER A 272 6.30 -9.22 -2.76
N ARG A 273 5.25 -8.50 -3.16
CA ARG A 273 5.20 -7.80 -4.45
C ARG A 273 4.35 -6.54 -4.41
N PHE A 274 4.52 -5.72 -5.43
CA PHE A 274 3.55 -4.75 -5.89
C PHE A 274 2.94 -5.21 -7.19
N GLU A 275 1.64 -5.05 -7.33
CA GLU A 275 0.96 -5.15 -8.60
C GLU A 275 0.56 -3.78 -9.10
N ARG A 276 0.91 -3.48 -10.37
CA ARG A 276 0.58 -2.23 -11.04
C ARG A 276 -0.66 -2.39 -11.90
N PHE A 277 -1.54 -1.41 -11.80
CA PHE A 277 -2.81 -1.38 -12.54
C PHE A 277 -3.00 -0.04 -13.23
N THR A 278 -3.75 -0.05 -14.32
CA THR A 278 -4.35 1.19 -14.84
C THR A 278 -5.40 1.71 -13.86
N ARG A 279 -5.81 2.95 -13.99
CA ARG A 279 -6.94 3.51 -13.22
C ARG A 279 -8.26 2.74 -13.40
N TYR A 280 -8.36 1.87 -14.39
CA TYR A 280 -9.53 1.02 -14.65
C TYR A 280 -9.39 -0.40 -14.08
N GLY A 281 -8.35 -0.65 -13.28
CA GLY A 281 -8.11 -1.96 -12.66
C GLY A 281 -7.50 -3.00 -13.62
N HIS A 282 -7.05 -2.61 -14.82
CA HIS A 282 -6.37 -3.53 -15.72
C HIS A 282 -4.92 -3.71 -15.27
N PHE A 283 -4.52 -4.95 -15.08
CA PHE A 283 -3.16 -5.32 -14.70
C PHE A 283 -2.12 -4.87 -15.74
N ILE A 284 -0.98 -4.35 -15.26
CA ILE A 284 0.15 -3.92 -16.09
C ILE A 284 1.38 -4.77 -15.82
N SER A 285 1.83 -4.85 -14.55
CA SER A 285 3.09 -5.49 -14.19
C SER A 285 3.14 -5.88 -12.71
N ILE A 286 4.12 -6.73 -12.39
CA ILE A 286 4.50 -7.06 -11.02
C ILE A 286 5.92 -6.54 -10.76
N ASN A 287 6.11 -5.90 -9.61
CA ASN A 287 7.41 -5.59 -9.07
C ASN A 287 7.63 -6.41 -7.78
N HIS A 288 8.55 -7.39 -7.86
CA HIS A 288 8.85 -8.26 -6.74
C HIS A 288 9.80 -7.58 -5.74
N MET A 289 9.44 -7.68 -4.47
CA MET A 289 10.31 -7.33 -3.35
C MET A 289 11.14 -8.55 -2.92
N PRO A 290 12.19 -8.38 -2.10
CA PRO A 290 12.92 -9.51 -1.56
C PRO A 290 11.99 -10.54 -0.94
N SER A 291 12.10 -11.80 -1.39
CA SER A 291 11.20 -12.89 -1.00
C SER A 291 11.08 -13.02 0.52
N GLY A 292 9.87 -13.11 1.03
CA GLY A 292 9.56 -13.12 2.45
C GLY A 292 9.42 -11.74 3.09
N SER A 293 9.63 -10.65 2.35
CA SER A 293 9.26 -9.32 2.80
C SER A 293 7.76 -9.12 2.74
N LEU A 294 7.24 -8.31 3.66
CA LEU A 294 5.82 -7.92 3.70
C LEU A 294 5.72 -6.41 3.41
N PRO A 295 5.74 -5.97 2.13
CA PRO A 295 5.68 -4.56 1.79
C PRO A 295 4.35 -3.96 2.25
N CYS A 296 4.40 -2.85 2.99
CA CYS A 296 3.19 -2.19 3.47
C CYS A 296 2.66 -1.17 2.46
N ASP A 297 3.57 -0.41 1.86
CA ASP A 297 3.25 0.68 0.95
C ASP A 297 4.45 1.01 0.08
N ILE A 298 4.26 1.88 -0.92
CA ILE A 298 5.33 2.53 -1.67
C ILE A 298 5.11 4.04 -1.64
N ASN A 299 6.11 4.80 -1.19
CA ASN A 299 6.07 6.25 -1.22
C ASN A 299 7.05 6.77 -2.26
N TYR A 300 6.53 7.45 -3.26
CA TYR A 300 7.32 8.04 -4.34
C TYR A 300 7.79 9.46 -3.96
N LEU A 301 9.08 9.74 -4.15
CA LEU A 301 9.57 11.11 -4.22
C LEU A 301 9.19 11.73 -5.57
N ASP A 302 9.51 11.00 -6.64
CA ASP A 302 9.29 11.33 -8.05
C ASP A 302 9.28 10.02 -8.88
N SER A 303 9.33 10.10 -10.19
CA SER A 303 9.40 8.93 -11.09
C SER A 303 10.72 8.13 -10.95
N THR A 304 11.74 8.69 -10.31
CA THR A 304 13.06 8.07 -10.14
C THR A 304 13.20 7.34 -8.80
N TYR A 305 12.84 8.01 -7.69
CA TYR A 305 13.08 7.51 -6.34
C TYR A 305 11.81 7.20 -5.58
N SER A 306 11.82 6.07 -4.89
CA SER A 306 10.76 5.69 -3.95
C SER A 306 11.33 4.90 -2.77
N VAL A 307 10.54 4.80 -1.71
CA VAL A 307 10.81 3.95 -0.55
C VAL A 307 9.66 3.00 -0.31
N VAL A 308 10.00 1.79 0.12
CA VAL A 308 9.04 0.74 0.46
C VAL A 308 9.28 0.32 1.90
N PRO A 309 8.44 0.71 2.85
CA PRO A 309 8.44 0.17 4.19
C PRO A 309 7.93 -1.27 4.16
N ALA A 310 8.58 -2.16 4.89
CA ALA A 310 8.10 -3.53 5.06
C ALA A 310 7.66 -3.76 6.51
N LEU A 311 6.53 -4.46 6.70
CA LEU A 311 6.12 -4.89 8.02
C LEU A 311 7.16 -5.84 8.62
N GLU A 312 7.70 -6.70 7.78
CA GLU A 312 8.76 -7.64 8.10
C GLU A 312 9.69 -7.82 6.89
N GLY A 313 10.95 -8.09 7.16
CA GLY A 313 11.92 -8.45 6.12
C GLY A 313 12.00 -9.96 5.88
N PRO A 314 12.90 -10.41 4.99
CA PRO A 314 13.18 -11.83 4.74
C PRO A 314 13.67 -12.57 5.99
N ASP A 315 14.54 -11.93 6.79
CA ASP A 315 15.03 -12.48 8.05
C ASP A 315 14.13 -12.02 9.22
N LYS A 316 13.26 -12.92 9.66
CA LYS A 316 12.27 -12.67 10.72
C LYS A 316 12.90 -12.45 12.12
N LYS A 317 14.22 -12.65 12.27
CA LYS A 317 14.94 -12.39 13.52
C LYS A 317 15.43 -10.95 13.63
N LYS A 318 15.41 -10.21 12.51
CA LYS A 318 15.82 -8.80 12.43
C LYS A 318 14.60 -7.89 12.43
N GLY A 319 14.86 -6.62 12.69
CA GLY A 319 13.89 -5.56 12.47
C GLY A 319 13.51 -5.44 10.98
N ALA A 320 12.41 -4.79 10.75
CA ALA A 320 11.89 -4.59 9.41
C ALA A 320 12.76 -3.62 8.59
N PRO A 321 12.94 -3.85 7.29
CA PRO A 321 13.64 -2.95 6.40
C PRO A 321 12.75 -1.84 5.84
N ILE A 322 13.39 -0.74 5.43
CA ILE A 322 12.88 0.16 4.40
C ILE A 322 13.76 -0.05 3.16
N TYR A 323 13.16 -0.36 2.03
CA TYR A 323 13.85 -0.49 0.77
C TYR A 323 13.83 0.84 0.02
N VAL A 324 14.99 1.29 -0.46
CA VAL A 324 15.11 2.45 -1.36
C VAL A 324 15.21 1.94 -2.78
N LEU A 325 14.31 2.41 -3.63
CA LEU A 325 14.29 2.06 -5.05
C LEU A 325 14.71 3.25 -5.89
N GLU A 326 15.50 2.99 -6.93
CA GLU A 326 15.83 3.92 -8.00
C GLU A 326 15.36 3.32 -9.33
N ASN A 327 14.49 4.01 -10.05
CA ASN A 327 13.84 3.51 -11.27
C ASN A 327 13.23 2.10 -11.08
N GLY A 328 12.57 1.89 -9.93
CA GLY A 328 11.96 0.63 -9.54
C GLY A 328 12.94 -0.48 -9.13
N LYS A 329 14.25 -0.23 -9.09
CA LYS A 329 15.28 -1.21 -8.70
C LYS A 329 15.76 -0.94 -7.28
N LEU A 330 15.90 -1.99 -6.49
CA LEU A 330 16.44 -1.90 -5.13
C LEU A 330 17.90 -1.45 -5.15
N VAL A 331 18.19 -0.29 -4.54
CA VAL A 331 19.55 0.29 -4.44
C VAL A 331 20.04 0.37 -3.01
N SER A 332 19.17 0.34 -2.02
CA SER A 332 19.59 0.37 -0.61
C SER A 332 18.53 -0.27 0.29
N THR A 333 18.99 -0.91 1.37
CA THR A 333 18.16 -1.49 2.43
C THR A 333 18.52 -0.82 3.74
N ILE A 334 17.56 -0.16 4.35
CA ILE A 334 17.69 0.59 5.59
C ILE A 334 17.24 -0.29 6.74
N MET A 335 18.11 -0.55 7.72
CA MET A 335 17.85 -1.40 8.89
C MET A 335 17.93 -0.54 10.16
N ILE A 336 16.84 0.12 10.48
CA ILE A 336 16.79 1.13 11.58
C ILE A 336 17.12 0.47 12.92
N LYS A 337 16.57 -0.70 13.20
CA LYS A 337 16.79 -1.41 14.46
C LYS A 337 18.23 -1.83 14.65
N GLU A 338 18.81 -2.54 13.70
CA GLU A 338 20.14 -3.13 13.81
C GLU A 338 21.27 -2.11 13.63
N ASP A 339 21.12 -1.23 12.63
CA ASP A 339 22.21 -0.35 12.23
C ASP A 339 22.22 0.97 13.01
N LEU A 340 21.03 1.46 13.41
CA LEU A 340 20.86 2.75 14.07
C LEU A 340 20.53 2.64 15.56
N GLY A 341 20.31 1.41 16.06
CA GLY A 341 20.09 1.15 17.49
C GLY A 341 18.73 1.60 18.03
N LEU A 342 17.69 1.72 17.17
CA LEU A 342 16.34 2.05 17.58
C LEU A 342 15.51 0.76 17.75
N PRO A 343 15.37 0.21 18.97
CA PRO A 343 14.91 -1.16 19.19
C PRO A 343 13.45 -1.41 18.81
N ASN A 344 12.62 -0.37 18.79
CA ASN A 344 11.20 -0.49 18.49
C ASN A 344 10.88 -0.67 17.01
N PHE A 345 11.85 -0.46 16.12
CA PHE A 345 11.69 -0.68 14.68
C PHE A 345 11.74 -2.17 14.30
N THR A 346 10.95 -2.98 15.03
CA THR A 346 10.76 -4.41 14.73
C THR A 346 9.86 -4.60 13.52
N HIS A 347 8.81 -3.79 13.41
CA HIS A 347 7.92 -3.72 12.26
C HIS A 347 7.85 -2.28 11.78
N ILE A 348 7.90 -2.05 10.47
CA ILE A 348 7.73 -0.70 9.91
C ILE A 348 6.42 -0.67 9.13
N HIS A 349 5.50 0.19 9.57
CA HIS A 349 4.18 0.29 8.94
C HIS A 349 4.20 1.22 7.74
N ASN A 350 4.84 2.39 7.87
CA ASN A 350 4.92 3.35 6.77
C ASN A 350 6.25 4.09 6.77
N ALA A 351 6.66 4.58 5.62
CA ALA A 351 7.80 5.47 5.43
C ALA A 351 7.55 6.40 4.25
N ALA A 352 8.07 7.61 4.35
CA ALA A 352 8.04 8.58 3.26
C ALA A 352 9.43 9.13 2.97
N ILE A 353 9.68 9.47 1.70
CA ILE A 353 10.94 10.04 1.25
C ILE A 353 10.75 11.50 0.82
N ARG A 354 11.70 12.34 1.20
CA ARG A 354 11.79 13.74 0.79
C ARG A 354 13.21 14.09 0.35
N LYS A 355 13.33 15.20 -0.38
CA LYS A 355 14.63 15.74 -0.80
C LYS A 355 14.66 17.23 -0.50
N ILE A 356 15.66 17.67 0.26
CA ILE A 356 15.91 19.09 0.54
C ILE A 356 17.31 19.44 0.02
N GLY A 357 17.36 20.34 -0.94
CA GLY A 357 18.59 20.61 -1.67
C GLY A 357 19.09 19.35 -2.38
N THR A 358 20.30 18.87 -2.03
CA THR A 358 20.91 17.67 -2.61
C THR A 358 20.72 16.41 -1.76
N LYS A 359 20.20 16.54 -0.52
CA LYS A 359 20.07 15.43 0.44
C LYS A 359 18.71 14.79 0.45
N PHE A 360 18.70 13.48 0.61
CA PHE A 360 17.49 12.69 0.85
C PHE A 360 17.24 12.52 2.34
N TYR A 361 15.96 12.47 2.68
CA TYR A 361 15.46 12.23 4.04
C TYR A 361 14.38 11.15 4.00
N ILE A 362 14.37 10.28 5.01
CA ILE A 362 13.34 9.24 5.15
C ILE A 362 12.67 9.44 6.51
N MET A 363 11.36 9.61 6.51
CA MET A 363 10.52 9.53 7.71
C MET A 363 10.04 8.08 7.84
N ALA A 364 10.09 7.54 9.04
CA ALA A 364 9.73 6.15 9.31
C ALA A 364 8.81 6.06 10.53
N LEU A 365 7.76 5.26 10.41
CA LEU A 365 6.81 4.96 11.47
C LEU A 365 6.79 3.46 11.72
N ALA A 366 7.21 3.07 12.93
CA ALA A 366 7.14 1.69 13.39
C ALA A 366 5.75 1.36 13.93
N TRP A 367 5.44 0.07 13.98
CA TRP A 367 4.22 -0.48 14.55
C TRP A 367 4.55 -1.67 15.47
N ASN A 368 3.86 -1.78 16.57
CA ASN A 368 3.88 -2.89 17.55
C ASN A 368 5.29 -3.31 18.00
N PRO A 369 5.97 -2.47 18.81
CA PRO A 369 5.50 -1.19 19.32
C PRO A 369 5.68 -0.07 18.30
N GLY A 370 4.87 1.00 18.47
CA GLY A 370 5.02 2.20 17.66
C GLY A 370 6.29 2.98 18.03
N ASP A 371 6.93 3.54 17.02
CA ASP A 371 8.07 4.47 17.16
C ASP A 371 8.18 5.38 15.91
N PHE A 372 9.00 6.42 16.01
CA PHE A 372 9.15 7.43 14.97
C PHE A 372 10.61 7.83 14.79
N ALA A 373 11.04 7.99 13.55
CA ALA A 373 12.35 8.54 13.23
C ALA A 373 12.32 9.33 11.92
N ILE A 374 13.20 10.35 11.83
CA ILE A 374 13.58 11.01 10.59
C ILE A 374 15.06 10.73 10.37
N LEU A 375 15.37 10.21 9.20
CA LEU A 375 16.73 9.86 8.78
C LEU A 375 17.23 10.88 7.76
N GLU A 376 18.51 11.25 7.85
CA GLU A 376 19.22 12.12 6.92
C GLU A 376 20.27 11.35 6.14
N GLN A 377 20.36 11.57 4.84
CA GLN A 377 21.43 11.02 4.00
C GLN A 377 22.80 11.56 4.43
N VAL A 378 23.81 10.70 4.51
CA VAL A 378 25.19 11.03 4.89
C VAL A 378 26.09 11.24 3.69
#